data_5cdd2bedae58e129de76dfdfc842a2ac
#
_entry.id   5cdd2bedae58e129de76dfdfc842a2ac
#
_cell.length_a   1.000
_cell.length_b   1.000
_cell.length_c   1.000
_cell.angle_alpha   90.00
_cell.angle_beta   90.00
_cell.angle_gamma   90.00
#
_symmetry.space_group_name_H-M   'P 1'
#
loop_
_entity.id
_entity.type
_entity.pdbx_description
1 polymer ?
#
loop_
_entity_poly.entity_id
_entity_poly.type
_entity_poly.pdbx_seq_one_letter_code
_entity_poly.pdbx_strand_id
1 'polypeptide(L)'
;ASFPAPVAKSLPVAIASHEFSFDPAQEDVVGTLQITTVNEGDTLSDIARRFNLGYEEIVSANPGVDPWIPKVGSSIILPTQFVLPEGPRRGIIINLAAMRLFYFPAKDSELQKVITHPLGIGRVEWKTPEGMTSITSKKENPAWIPTASIRKEHAANGNRLPAIVPPGPDNPMGTHVLRLGWPNYAIHGTDKPPSIGLRGSHGCLRMYPEDITGI
;
A
#
# COMPACT_ATOMS: atom_id res chain seq x y z
N ALA A 1 -42.09 -1.36 34.71
CA ALA A 1 -40.85 -2.14 34.58
C ALA A 1 -39.96 -1.41 33.54
N SER A 2 -38.89 -0.81 34.02
CA SER A 2 -37.90 -0.11 33.17
C SER A 2 -36.91 -1.13 32.64
N PHE A 3 -36.78 -1.24 31.32
CA PHE A 3 -35.75 -2.08 30.72
C PHE A 3 -34.39 -1.39 30.90
N PRO A 4 -33.33 -2.11 31.32
CA PRO A 4 -32.00 -1.50 31.39
C PRO A 4 -31.55 -1.15 29.95
N ALA A 5 -31.00 0.06 29.80
CA ALA A 5 -30.41 0.49 28.54
C ALA A 5 -29.30 -0.49 28.14
N PRO A 6 -29.20 -0.84 26.85
CA PRO A 6 -28.12 -1.71 26.38
C PRO A 6 -26.78 -1.04 26.70
N VAL A 7 -25.95 -1.76 27.46
CA VAL A 7 -24.55 -1.38 27.68
C VAL A 7 -23.88 -1.40 26.31
N ALA A 8 -23.56 -0.24 25.78
CA ALA A 8 -22.76 -0.11 24.57
C ALA A 8 -21.40 -0.79 24.86
N LYS A 9 -21.18 -2.00 24.32
CA LYS A 9 -19.86 -2.61 24.32
C LYS A 9 -18.96 -1.62 23.59
N SER A 10 -17.99 -1.04 24.29
CA SER A 10 -16.94 -0.27 23.67
C SER A 10 -16.26 -1.16 22.63
N LEU A 11 -16.35 -0.79 21.35
CA LEU A 11 -15.63 -1.48 20.28
C LEU A 11 -14.13 -1.42 20.60
N PRO A 12 -13.38 -2.51 20.40
CA PRO A 12 -11.94 -2.52 20.65
C PRO A 12 -11.28 -1.47 19.76
N VAL A 13 -10.27 -0.78 20.30
CA VAL A 13 -9.45 0.17 19.55
C VAL A 13 -8.82 -0.58 18.37
N ALA A 14 -8.99 -0.05 17.17
CA ALA A 14 -8.39 -0.64 15.98
C ALA A 14 -6.86 -0.57 16.07
N ILE A 15 -6.18 -1.67 15.70
CA ILE A 15 -4.73 -1.82 15.75
C ILE A 15 -4.21 -1.91 14.32
N ALA A 16 -3.26 -1.03 13.98
CA ALA A 16 -2.52 -1.14 12.73
C ALA A 16 -1.56 -2.33 12.83
N SER A 17 -1.61 -3.24 11.85
CA SER A 17 -0.66 -4.33 11.74
C SER A 17 -0.33 -4.60 10.29
N HIS A 18 0.93 -4.90 10.01
CA HIS A 18 1.44 -5.29 8.71
C HIS A 18 2.19 -6.62 8.75
N GLU A 19 2.42 -7.20 9.94
CA GLU A 19 3.07 -8.50 10.14
C GLU A 19 2.09 -9.45 10.83
N PHE A 20 1.99 -10.66 10.28
CA PHE A 20 1.13 -11.74 10.78
C PHE A 20 1.90 -13.05 10.80
N SER A 21 1.60 -13.90 11.79
CA SER A 21 2.02 -15.29 11.81
C SER A 21 0.83 -16.18 11.49
N PHE A 22 1.01 -17.21 10.69
CA PHE A 22 -0.05 -18.12 10.28
C PHE A 22 0.45 -19.55 10.11
N ASP A 23 -0.46 -20.51 10.23
CA ASP A 23 -0.18 -21.93 9.92
C ASP A 23 -0.35 -22.15 8.40
N PRO A 24 0.75 -22.39 7.65
CA PRO A 24 0.66 -22.52 6.20
C PRO A 24 -0.10 -23.74 5.71
N ALA A 25 -0.41 -24.70 6.60
CA ALA A 25 -1.18 -25.89 6.27
C ALA A 25 -2.71 -25.68 6.44
N GLN A 26 -3.13 -24.65 7.18
CA GLN A 26 -4.53 -24.48 7.57
C GLN A 26 -5.09 -23.07 7.30
N GLU A 27 -4.23 -22.06 7.14
CA GLU A 27 -4.65 -20.67 7.06
C GLU A 27 -4.30 -20.03 5.71
N ASP A 28 -5.32 -19.50 5.06
CA ASP A 28 -5.23 -18.71 3.83
C ASP A 28 -5.65 -17.25 4.03
N VAL A 29 -5.96 -16.88 5.28
CA VAL A 29 -6.41 -15.54 5.65
C VAL A 29 -5.68 -15.10 6.91
N VAL A 30 -5.22 -13.85 6.93
CA VAL A 30 -4.60 -13.24 8.11
C VAL A 30 -5.29 -11.93 8.46
N GLY A 31 -5.17 -11.52 9.72
CA GLY A 31 -5.83 -10.32 10.22
C GLY A 31 -7.33 -10.49 10.44
N THR A 32 -8.00 -9.42 10.80
CA THR A 32 -9.44 -9.36 11.06
C THR A 32 -10.02 -8.05 10.58
N LEU A 33 -11.31 -8.02 10.27
CA LEU A 33 -12.02 -6.77 10.05
C LEU A 33 -12.04 -5.94 11.34
N GLN A 34 -11.81 -4.64 11.21
CA GLN A 34 -11.83 -3.70 12.31
C GLN A 34 -12.73 -2.51 12.00
N ILE A 35 -12.98 -1.68 12.99
CA ILE A 35 -13.72 -0.43 12.86
C ILE A 35 -12.95 0.66 13.59
N THR A 36 -12.87 1.84 12.99
CA THR A 36 -12.35 3.05 13.62
C THR A 36 -13.34 4.18 13.50
N THR A 37 -13.05 5.30 14.14
CA THR A 37 -13.86 6.51 14.11
C THR A 37 -13.10 7.61 13.36
N VAL A 38 -13.82 8.41 12.57
CA VAL A 38 -13.27 9.58 11.88
C VAL A 38 -12.93 10.67 12.89
N ASN A 39 -11.68 11.13 12.88
CA ASN A 39 -11.24 12.29 13.65
C ASN A 39 -11.40 13.58 12.82
N GLU A 40 -11.35 14.71 13.50
CA GLU A 40 -11.36 16.01 12.83
C GLU A 40 -10.15 16.15 11.87
N GLY A 41 -10.41 16.56 10.63
CA GLY A 41 -9.40 16.72 9.61
C GLY A 41 -9.00 15.43 8.85
N ASP A 42 -9.51 14.26 9.24
CA ASP A 42 -9.24 13.01 8.53
C ASP A 42 -9.87 13.00 7.12
N THR A 43 -9.10 12.53 6.15
CA THR A 43 -9.61 11.94 4.90
C THR A 43 -9.59 10.41 5.01
N LEU A 44 -10.29 9.70 4.10
CA LEU A 44 -10.17 8.24 4.05
C LEU A 44 -8.74 7.81 3.70
N SER A 45 -7.99 8.61 2.94
CA SER A 45 -6.58 8.35 2.66
C SER A 45 -5.70 8.41 3.91
N ASP A 46 -5.94 9.35 4.82
CA ASP A 46 -5.21 9.45 6.09
C ASP A 46 -5.50 8.25 6.99
N ILE A 47 -6.78 7.85 7.06
CA ILE A 47 -7.19 6.67 7.82
C ILE A 47 -6.58 5.40 7.20
N ALA A 48 -6.60 5.26 5.86
CA ALA A 48 -6.01 4.14 5.16
C ALA A 48 -4.52 3.99 5.51
N ARG A 49 -3.74 5.07 5.40
CA ARG A 49 -2.32 5.07 5.75
C ARG A 49 -2.07 4.66 7.20
N ARG A 50 -2.88 5.17 8.12
CA ARG A 50 -2.78 4.85 9.55
C ARG A 50 -2.95 3.36 9.85
N PHE A 51 -3.75 2.64 9.04
CA PHE A 51 -4.08 1.22 9.24
C PHE A 51 -3.53 0.29 8.17
N ASN A 52 -2.47 0.69 7.46
CA ASN A 52 -1.81 -0.13 6.44
C ASN A 52 -2.76 -0.59 5.32
N LEU A 53 -3.60 0.32 4.88
CA LEU A 53 -4.57 0.12 3.79
C LEU A 53 -4.27 1.05 2.62
N GLY A 54 -4.68 0.66 1.42
CA GLY A 54 -4.69 1.51 0.25
C GLY A 54 -6.01 2.27 0.10
N TYR A 55 -6.00 3.33 -0.72
CA TYR A 55 -7.17 4.17 -0.95
C TYR A 55 -8.39 3.39 -1.44
N GLU A 56 -8.24 2.55 -2.48
CA GLU A 56 -9.37 1.78 -3.01
C GLU A 56 -9.87 0.72 -2.02
N GLU A 57 -9.00 0.15 -1.18
CA GLU A 57 -9.41 -0.80 -0.15
C GLU A 57 -10.40 -0.16 0.83
N ILE A 58 -10.05 1.01 1.38
CA ILE A 58 -10.89 1.66 2.39
C ILE A 58 -12.15 2.28 1.78
N VAL A 59 -12.06 2.86 0.59
CA VAL A 59 -13.23 3.45 -0.09
C VAL A 59 -14.24 2.38 -0.47
N SER A 60 -13.78 1.24 -0.99
CA SER A 60 -14.67 0.12 -1.35
C SER A 60 -15.36 -0.51 -0.14
N ALA A 61 -14.69 -0.52 1.02
CA ALA A 61 -15.27 -1.03 2.27
C ALA A 61 -16.29 -0.06 2.89
N ASN A 62 -16.31 1.20 2.48
CA ASN A 62 -17.15 2.25 3.05
C ASN A 62 -17.97 2.99 1.97
N PRO A 63 -18.87 2.29 1.25
CA PRO A 63 -19.66 2.91 0.21
C PRO A 63 -20.54 4.03 0.78
N GLY A 64 -20.62 5.16 0.07
CA GLY A 64 -21.40 6.32 0.47
C GLY A 64 -20.73 7.26 1.47
N VAL A 65 -19.53 6.94 1.96
CA VAL A 65 -18.71 7.87 2.74
C VAL A 65 -17.94 8.78 1.78
N ASP A 66 -18.00 10.10 2.03
CA ASP A 66 -17.16 11.06 1.28
C ASP A 66 -15.69 10.81 1.62
N PRO A 67 -14.83 10.47 0.64
CA PRO A 67 -13.44 10.13 0.93
C PRO A 67 -12.59 11.34 1.34
N TRP A 68 -13.02 12.55 1.02
CA TRP A 68 -12.27 13.78 1.29
C TRP A 68 -12.74 14.50 2.54
N ILE A 69 -14.02 14.40 2.85
CA ILE A 69 -14.66 15.07 4.01
C ILE A 69 -15.59 14.07 4.70
N PRO A 70 -15.07 12.97 5.24
CA PRO A 70 -15.90 12.02 6.00
C PRO A 70 -16.43 12.69 7.26
N LYS A 71 -17.65 12.32 7.66
CA LYS A 71 -18.29 12.91 8.84
C LYS A 71 -17.52 12.55 10.12
N VAL A 72 -17.03 13.56 10.84
CA VAL A 72 -16.36 13.38 12.14
C VAL A 72 -17.24 12.60 13.10
N GLY A 73 -16.65 11.63 13.81
CA GLY A 73 -17.34 10.75 14.75
C GLY A 73 -18.07 9.57 14.09
N SER A 74 -18.15 9.50 12.77
CA SER A 74 -18.72 8.32 12.10
C SER A 74 -17.76 7.12 12.12
N SER A 75 -18.34 5.92 12.05
CA SER A 75 -17.58 4.68 12.01
C SER A 75 -17.11 4.37 10.59
N ILE A 76 -15.86 3.94 10.45
CA ILE A 76 -15.23 3.50 9.22
C ILE A 76 -14.83 2.04 9.36
N ILE A 77 -15.24 1.21 8.40
CA ILE A 77 -14.83 -0.18 8.31
C ILE A 77 -13.39 -0.23 7.78
N LEU A 78 -12.53 -0.94 8.49
CA LEU A 78 -11.16 -1.21 8.09
C LEU A 78 -11.08 -2.64 7.56
N PRO A 79 -10.89 -2.86 6.25
CA PRO A 79 -10.76 -4.19 5.66
C PRO A 79 -9.37 -4.79 5.92
N THR A 80 -8.99 -4.90 7.19
CA THR A 80 -7.68 -5.39 7.66
C THR A 80 -7.63 -6.91 7.82
N GLN A 81 -8.43 -7.62 7.05
CA GLN A 81 -8.36 -9.06 6.85
C GLN A 81 -7.89 -9.33 5.42
N PHE A 82 -6.79 -10.06 5.27
CA PHE A 82 -6.12 -10.24 3.99
C PHE A 82 -6.12 -11.71 3.58
N VAL A 83 -6.58 -11.98 2.35
CA VAL A 83 -6.46 -13.30 1.72
C VAL A 83 -5.03 -13.45 1.21
N LEU A 84 -4.36 -14.50 1.64
CA LEU A 84 -2.99 -14.79 1.23
C LEU A 84 -2.96 -15.27 -0.22
N PRO A 85 -1.94 -14.88 -1.01
CA PRO A 85 -1.81 -15.34 -2.38
C PRO A 85 -1.58 -16.85 -2.45
N GLU A 86 -2.05 -17.46 -3.54
CA GLU A 86 -1.79 -18.87 -3.85
C GLU A 86 -0.33 -19.07 -4.30
N GLY A 87 0.12 -20.32 -4.23
CA GLY A 87 1.45 -20.76 -4.69
C GLY A 87 2.51 -20.78 -3.60
N PRO A 88 3.79 -20.90 -3.98
CA PRO A 88 4.87 -20.99 -3.01
C PRO A 88 5.05 -19.66 -2.28
N ARG A 89 4.69 -19.63 -1.01
CA ARG A 89 4.74 -18.45 -0.13
C ARG A 89 6.18 -18.20 0.34
N ARG A 90 6.99 -17.63 -0.53
CA ARG A 90 8.39 -17.25 -0.27
C ARG A 90 8.77 -15.98 -1.03
N GLY A 91 9.65 -15.17 -0.46
CA GLY A 91 10.04 -13.89 -1.07
C GLY A 91 8.85 -12.94 -1.18
N ILE A 92 8.81 -12.15 -2.24
CA ILE A 92 7.76 -11.15 -2.44
C ILE A 92 6.78 -11.65 -3.50
N ILE A 93 5.49 -11.62 -3.15
CA ILE A 93 4.37 -11.86 -4.08
C ILE A 93 3.54 -10.59 -4.15
N ILE A 94 3.26 -10.11 -5.36
CA ILE A 94 2.47 -8.92 -5.60
C ILE A 94 1.17 -9.31 -6.27
N ASN A 95 0.05 -9.01 -5.60
CA ASN A 95 -1.27 -9.09 -6.19
C ASN A 95 -1.66 -7.73 -6.77
N LEU A 96 -1.54 -7.59 -8.09
CA LEU A 96 -1.84 -6.33 -8.77
C LEU A 96 -3.32 -5.98 -8.73
N ALA A 97 -4.21 -6.98 -8.73
CA ALA A 97 -5.66 -6.74 -8.64
C ALA A 97 -6.06 -6.18 -7.27
N ALA A 98 -5.45 -6.68 -6.21
CA ALA A 98 -5.64 -6.18 -4.84
C ALA A 98 -4.76 -4.98 -4.51
N MET A 99 -3.83 -4.61 -5.39
CA MET A 99 -2.81 -3.56 -5.15
C MET A 99 -2.10 -3.76 -3.82
N ARG A 100 -1.62 -4.99 -3.57
CA ARG A 100 -1.01 -5.38 -2.30
C ARG A 100 0.20 -6.28 -2.50
N LEU A 101 1.23 -6.01 -1.71
CA LEU A 101 2.46 -6.78 -1.62
C LEU A 101 2.38 -7.69 -0.39
N PHE A 102 2.84 -8.93 -0.56
CA PHE A 102 3.04 -9.90 0.50
C PHE A 102 4.50 -10.34 0.48
N TYR A 103 5.21 -10.10 1.57
CA TYR A 103 6.57 -10.56 1.77
C TYR A 103 6.58 -11.72 2.75
N PHE A 104 7.09 -12.85 2.31
CA PHE A 104 7.25 -14.07 3.09
C PHE A 104 8.74 -14.28 3.41
N PRO A 105 9.21 -13.86 4.60
CA PRO A 105 10.57 -14.13 5.04
C PRO A 105 10.87 -15.63 5.07
N ALA A 106 12.16 -15.98 5.14
CA ALA A 106 12.55 -17.37 5.35
C ALA A 106 11.91 -17.91 6.63
N LYS A 107 11.36 -19.14 6.54
CA LYS A 107 10.68 -19.78 7.67
C LYS A 107 11.70 -20.17 8.73
N ASP A 108 11.51 -19.70 9.95
CA ASP A 108 12.37 -19.93 11.11
C ASP A 108 11.68 -20.69 12.27
N SER A 109 10.38 -21.00 12.11
CA SER A 109 9.54 -21.64 13.12
C SER A 109 8.46 -22.50 12.45
N GLU A 110 7.60 -23.16 13.25
CA GLU A 110 6.45 -23.92 12.73
C GLU A 110 5.44 -23.02 12.01
N LEU A 111 5.20 -21.82 12.56
CA LEU A 111 4.40 -20.81 11.90
C LEU A 111 5.23 -20.07 10.85
N GLN A 112 4.57 -19.65 9.80
CA GLN A 112 5.14 -18.78 8.78
C GLN A 112 4.75 -17.34 9.04
N LYS A 113 5.68 -16.42 8.77
CA LYS A 113 5.39 -14.97 8.80
C LYS A 113 5.02 -14.46 7.42
N VAL A 114 4.16 -13.46 7.40
CA VAL A 114 3.88 -12.62 6.24
C VAL A 114 3.87 -11.16 6.65
N ILE A 115 4.53 -10.34 5.86
CA ILE A 115 4.48 -8.88 5.96
C ILE A 115 3.73 -8.39 4.73
N THR A 116 2.71 -7.56 4.91
CA THR A 116 1.88 -7.10 3.81
C THR A 116 1.69 -5.60 3.83
N HIS A 117 1.76 -4.99 2.65
CA HIS A 117 1.61 -3.55 2.46
C HIS A 117 0.79 -3.23 1.21
N PRO A 118 -0.03 -2.18 1.25
CA PRO A 118 -0.72 -1.69 0.06
C PRO A 118 0.27 -1.06 -0.92
N LEU A 119 -0.10 -1.07 -2.20
CA LEU A 119 0.71 -0.54 -3.28
C LEU A 119 -0.06 0.48 -4.13
N GLY A 120 0.63 1.51 -4.61
CA GLY A 120 0.26 2.20 -5.83
C GLY A 120 0.87 1.46 -7.03
N ILE A 121 0.11 1.30 -8.11
CA ILE A 121 0.54 0.54 -9.29
C ILE A 121 0.44 1.36 -10.58
N GLY A 122 0.90 0.79 -11.68
CA GLY A 122 0.80 1.38 -13.00
C GLY A 122 -0.66 1.65 -13.41
N ARG A 123 -0.88 2.81 -14.03
CA ARG A 123 -2.18 3.13 -14.68
C ARG A 123 -2.39 2.26 -15.93
N VAL A 124 -3.59 2.29 -16.49
CA VAL A 124 -4.00 1.37 -17.57
C VAL A 124 -3.09 1.45 -18.80
N GLU A 125 -2.62 2.66 -19.15
CA GLU A 125 -1.73 2.92 -20.29
C GLU A 125 -0.25 2.57 -20.00
N TRP A 126 0.10 2.43 -18.73
CA TRP A 126 1.44 2.14 -18.23
C TRP A 126 1.40 0.96 -17.26
N LYS A 127 0.96 -0.19 -17.76
CA LYS A 127 0.77 -1.39 -16.93
C LYS A 127 2.06 -1.82 -16.24
N THR A 128 1.93 -2.16 -14.97
CA THR A 128 2.95 -2.95 -14.29
C THR A 128 3.01 -4.33 -14.94
N PRO A 129 4.20 -4.83 -15.32
CA PRO A 129 4.33 -6.17 -15.89
C PRO A 129 3.89 -7.26 -14.91
N GLU A 130 3.42 -8.37 -15.47
CA GLU A 130 3.12 -9.60 -14.72
C GLU A 130 4.19 -10.65 -15.01
N GLY A 131 4.42 -11.53 -14.05
CA GLY A 131 5.37 -12.61 -14.16
C GLY A 131 6.42 -12.60 -13.05
N MET A 132 7.44 -13.41 -13.22
CA MET A 132 8.50 -13.59 -12.23
C MET A 132 9.70 -12.69 -12.55
N THR A 133 10.22 -12.02 -11.51
CA THR A 133 11.42 -11.21 -11.60
C THR A 133 12.21 -11.31 -10.28
N SER A 134 13.28 -10.56 -10.16
CA SER A 134 14.08 -10.49 -8.94
C SER A 134 14.44 -9.05 -8.61
N ILE A 135 14.73 -8.79 -7.32
CA ILE A 135 15.34 -7.53 -6.91
C ILE A 135 16.83 -7.59 -7.26
N THR A 136 17.27 -6.67 -8.11
CA THR A 136 18.66 -6.62 -8.61
C THR A 136 19.53 -5.65 -7.83
N SER A 137 18.93 -4.64 -7.20
CA SER A 137 19.63 -3.70 -6.32
C SER A 137 18.68 -2.98 -5.39
N LYS A 138 19.22 -2.55 -4.25
CA LYS A 138 18.57 -1.70 -3.26
C LYS A 138 19.37 -0.42 -3.13
N LYS A 139 18.71 0.74 -3.03
CA LYS A 139 19.37 2.02 -2.88
C LYS A 139 18.55 2.95 -1.99
N GLU A 140 19.23 3.54 -1.02
CA GLU A 140 18.70 4.65 -0.21
C GLU A 140 18.97 5.98 -0.89
N ASN A 141 18.08 6.93 -0.66
CA ASN A 141 18.16 8.29 -1.19
C ASN A 141 18.47 8.32 -2.71
N PRO A 142 17.66 7.67 -3.55
CA PRO A 142 17.91 7.60 -4.97
C PRO A 142 17.72 8.96 -5.65
N ALA A 143 18.56 9.29 -6.62
CA ALA A 143 18.17 10.28 -7.63
C ALA A 143 17.18 9.63 -8.60
N TRP A 144 16.20 10.40 -9.06
CA TRP A 144 15.28 9.95 -10.10
C TRP A 144 15.70 10.47 -11.47
N ILE A 145 15.82 9.56 -12.42
CA ILE A 145 16.10 9.87 -13.83
C ILE A 145 14.84 9.50 -14.63
N PRO A 146 13.94 10.46 -14.90
CA PRO A 146 12.74 10.17 -15.68
C PRO A 146 13.11 9.72 -17.09
N THR A 147 12.42 8.70 -17.59
CA THR A 147 12.61 8.20 -18.95
C THR A 147 12.23 9.28 -19.98
N ALA A 148 12.71 9.13 -21.23
CA ALA A 148 12.36 10.07 -22.30
C ALA A 148 10.84 10.16 -22.53
N SER A 149 10.11 9.04 -22.41
CA SER A 149 8.65 8.98 -22.52
C SER A 149 7.95 9.76 -21.40
N ILE A 150 8.39 9.61 -20.16
CA ILE A 150 7.85 10.36 -19.01
C ILE A 150 8.09 11.85 -19.19
N ARG A 151 9.29 12.24 -19.58
CA ARG A 151 9.61 13.67 -19.84
C ARG A 151 8.76 14.26 -20.96
N LYS A 152 8.55 13.49 -22.05
CA LYS A 152 7.69 13.90 -23.16
C LYS A 152 6.25 14.12 -22.73
N GLU A 153 5.69 13.20 -21.95
CA GLU A 153 4.34 13.29 -21.42
C GLU A 153 4.17 14.51 -20.51
N HIS A 154 5.09 14.72 -19.58
CA HIS A 154 5.06 15.87 -18.69
C HIS A 154 5.18 17.19 -19.46
N ALA A 155 6.05 17.26 -20.46
CA ALA A 155 6.19 18.44 -21.30
C ALA A 155 4.92 18.73 -22.09
N ALA A 156 4.21 17.71 -22.58
CA ALA A 156 2.93 17.88 -23.28
C ALA A 156 1.84 18.44 -22.35
N ASN A 157 1.94 18.19 -21.04
CA ASN A 157 1.04 18.71 -20.02
C ASN A 157 1.52 20.05 -19.40
N GLY A 158 2.50 20.71 -20.03
CA GLY A 158 3.02 22.01 -19.59
C GLY A 158 4.01 21.93 -18.42
N ASN A 159 4.38 20.75 -17.98
CA ASN A 159 5.31 20.53 -16.87
C ASN A 159 6.63 19.90 -17.38
N ARG A 160 7.69 20.69 -17.50
CA ARG A 160 9.01 20.19 -17.92
C ARG A 160 9.78 19.62 -16.74
N LEU A 161 9.99 18.30 -16.77
CA LEU A 161 10.85 17.64 -15.79
C LEU A 161 12.34 17.88 -16.09
N PRO A 162 13.18 18.06 -15.04
CA PRO A 162 14.63 18.06 -15.20
C PRO A 162 15.11 16.68 -15.67
N ALA A 163 16.33 16.62 -16.21
CA ALA A 163 16.95 15.37 -16.60
C ALA A 163 17.18 14.43 -15.39
N ILE A 164 17.46 15.01 -14.24
CA ILE A 164 17.72 14.30 -12.96
C ILE A 164 17.01 15.09 -11.86
N VAL A 165 16.23 14.40 -11.04
CA VAL A 165 15.69 14.91 -9.77
C VAL A 165 16.59 14.37 -8.65
N PRO A 166 17.24 15.24 -7.86
CA PRO A 166 18.11 14.80 -6.78
C PRO A 166 17.31 14.12 -5.66
N PRO A 167 17.97 13.39 -4.75
CA PRO A 167 17.34 12.94 -3.51
C PRO A 167 16.73 14.10 -2.73
N GLY A 168 15.57 13.89 -2.12
CA GLY A 168 14.88 14.91 -1.33
C GLY A 168 13.39 14.68 -1.24
N PRO A 169 12.67 15.55 -0.51
CA PRO A 169 11.25 15.41 -0.24
C PRO A 169 10.37 15.46 -1.50
N ASP A 170 10.83 16.14 -2.55
CA ASP A 170 10.10 16.27 -3.81
C ASP A 170 10.48 15.19 -4.85
N ASN A 171 11.28 14.20 -4.44
CA ASN A 171 11.67 13.11 -5.33
C ASN A 171 10.58 12.03 -5.34
N PRO A 172 9.93 11.76 -6.50
CA PRO A 172 8.84 10.79 -6.58
C PRO A 172 9.23 9.34 -6.27
N MET A 173 10.55 9.02 -6.24
CA MET A 173 11.05 7.71 -5.81
C MET A 173 11.03 7.56 -4.28
N GLY A 174 10.81 8.64 -3.53
CA GLY A 174 10.92 8.62 -2.08
C GLY A 174 12.34 8.36 -1.61
N THR A 175 12.48 7.76 -0.43
CA THR A 175 13.76 7.54 0.25
C THR A 175 14.45 6.22 -0.13
N HIS A 176 13.72 5.25 -0.69
CA HIS A 176 14.25 3.92 -0.99
C HIS A 176 13.72 3.40 -2.31
N VAL A 177 14.55 2.65 -3.03
CA VAL A 177 14.20 1.97 -4.28
C VAL A 177 14.77 0.55 -4.31
N LEU A 178 13.93 -0.39 -4.70
CA LEU A 178 14.27 -1.77 -5.03
C LEU A 178 14.13 -1.93 -6.55
N ARG A 179 15.23 -2.03 -7.28
CA ARG A 179 15.18 -2.22 -8.73
C ARG A 179 14.86 -3.67 -9.07
N LEU A 180 14.00 -3.85 -10.05
CA LEU A 180 13.61 -5.17 -10.54
C LEU A 180 14.49 -5.59 -11.73
N GLY A 181 14.51 -6.88 -12.01
CA GLY A 181 15.17 -7.43 -13.20
C GLY A 181 14.52 -6.99 -14.52
N TRP A 182 13.33 -6.43 -14.48
CA TRP A 182 12.71 -5.77 -15.63
C TRP A 182 13.24 -4.34 -15.77
N PRO A 183 13.76 -3.96 -16.97
CA PRO A 183 14.30 -2.63 -17.19
C PRO A 183 13.26 -1.53 -16.90
N ASN A 184 13.68 -0.51 -16.16
CA ASN A 184 12.88 0.67 -15.77
C ASN A 184 11.75 0.39 -14.76
N TYR A 185 11.63 -0.80 -14.19
CA TYR A 185 10.66 -1.10 -13.14
C TYR A 185 11.33 -1.21 -11.78
N ALA A 186 10.60 -0.76 -10.78
CA ALA A 186 11.06 -0.73 -9.40
C ALA A 186 9.89 -0.76 -8.41
N ILE A 187 10.18 -1.19 -7.19
CA ILE A 187 9.37 -0.91 -6.01
C ILE A 187 10.05 0.23 -5.28
N HIS A 188 9.35 1.29 -4.95
CA HIS A 188 9.95 2.46 -4.32
C HIS A 188 8.99 3.19 -3.38
N GLY A 189 9.52 4.08 -2.56
CA GLY A 189 8.73 4.99 -1.75
C GLY A 189 7.95 5.99 -2.61
N THR A 190 7.40 7.00 -1.97
CA THR A 190 6.67 8.05 -2.68
C THR A 190 6.78 9.38 -1.94
N ASP A 191 6.76 10.48 -2.68
CA ASP A 191 6.53 11.85 -2.20
C ASP A 191 5.03 12.16 -2.04
N LYS A 192 4.15 11.25 -2.54
CA LYS A 192 2.69 11.42 -2.56
C LYS A 192 1.97 10.22 -1.92
N PRO A 193 1.96 10.12 -0.57
CA PRO A 193 1.31 9.02 0.13
C PRO A 193 -0.15 8.75 -0.27
N PRO A 194 -1.00 9.76 -0.59
CA PRO A 194 -2.37 9.50 -1.06
C PRO A 194 -2.47 8.71 -2.37
N SER A 195 -1.36 8.50 -3.08
CA SER A 195 -1.32 7.67 -4.30
C SER A 195 -1.25 6.17 -4.04
N ILE A 196 -1.10 5.74 -2.78
CA ILE A 196 -1.07 4.32 -2.42
C ILE A 196 -2.50 3.75 -2.44
N GLY A 197 -2.65 2.62 -3.11
CA GLY A 197 -3.96 2.03 -3.38
C GLY A 197 -4.64 2.62 -4.61
N LEU A 198 -3.90 3.28 -5.50
CA LEU A 198 -4.38 3.83 -6.76
C LEU A 198 -3.56 3.32 -7.96
N ARG A 199 -4.20 3.34 -9.14
CA ARG A 199 -3.55 3.14 -10.44
C ARG A 199 -3.08 4.49 -10.97
N GLY A 200 -1.85 4.90 -10.64
CA GLY A 200 -1.40 6.27 -10.95
C GLY A 200 0.06 6.38 -11.38
N SER A 201 0.85 5.31 -11.35
CA SER A 201 2.26 5.34 -11.74
C SER A 201 2.47 5.07 -13.23
N HIS A 202 3.72 5.22 -13.69
CA HIS A 202 4.18 4.79 -15.01
C HIS A 202 4.68 3.34 -15.02
N GLY A 203 4.06 2.48 -14.21
CA GLY A 203 4.32 1.04 -14.12
C GLY A 203 5.10 0.62 -12.88
N CYS A 204 5.82 1.50 -12.22
CA CYS A 204 6.49 1.20 -10.95
C CYS A 204 5.49 1.00 -9.81
N LEU A 205 5.91 0.25 -8.81
CA LEU A 205 5.15 -0.04 -7.60
C LEU A 205 5.53 0.94 -6.50
N ARG A 206 4.56 1.67 -5.96
CA ARG A 206 4.77 2.66 -4.90
C ARG A 206 4.35 2.10 -3.55
N MET A 207 5.12 2.39 -2.52
CA MET A 207 4.84 2.07 -1.13
C MET A 207 4.80 3.32 -0.28
N TYR A 208 4.12 3.28 0.86
CA TYR A 208 4.24 4.33 1.85
C TYR A 208 5.72 4.51 2.26
N PRO A 209 6.16 5.75 2.57
CA PRO A 209 7.55 6.02 2.94
C PRO A 209 8.04 5.19 4.14
N GLU A 210 7.17 4.95 5.11
CA GLU A 210 7.44 4.13 6.29
C GLU A 210 7.56 2.63 5.96
N ASP A 211 6.83 2.13 4.96
CA ASP A 211 6.74 0.71 4.64
C ASP A 211 7.92 0.21 3.81
N ILE A 212 8.40 1.03 2.86
CA ILE A 212 9.51 0.65 1.98
C ILE A 212 10.81 0.38 2.72
N THR A 213 10.96 0.90 3.93
CA THR A 213 12.15 0.70 4.76
C THR A 213 12.20 -0.68 5.41
N GLY A 214 11.08 -1.39 5.48
CA GLY A 214 10.94 -2.69 6.14
C GLY A 214 11.10 -3.91 5.22
N ILE A 215 11.40 -3.70 3.93
CA ILE A 215 11.47 -4.78 2.92
C ILE A 215 12.86 -4.98 2.34
#